data_919cc48b238f53575a3a72e0ccf9690b
#
_entry.id   919cc48b238f53575a3a72e0ccf9690b
#
_cell.length_a   1.000
_cell.length_b   1.000
_cell.length_c   1.000
_cell.angle_alpha   90.00
_cell.angle_beta   90.00
_cell.angle_gamma   90.00
#
_symmetry.space_group_name_H-M   'P 1'
#
loop_
_entity.id
_entity.type
_entity.pdbx_description
1 polymer ?
#
loop_
_entity_poly.entity_id
_entity_poly.type
_entity_poly.pdbx_seq_one_letter_code
_entity_poly.pdbx_strand_id
1 'polypeptide(L)'
;LEFRRVLFRSATVYGADPVPITEESPVGQGISNPYGRTKYMMEQVLTDLAKADKEWSVILLRYFNPVGAHESGEIGESPNGIPNNLMPYITQVAVGNLKELGVFGNDYDTPDGTGVRDYIHVVDLAKGHVKALKKIEENPGLAIYNLGTGKGYSVLDIVKNFEAATGVKIPYVIKPRRAGDIATCYCDASKAARELGWTAENGIREMCEDSWRWQSNNPNGYEG
;
A
#
# COMPACT_ATOMS: atom_id res chain seq x y z
N LEU A 1 -13.30 -23.86 18.67
CA LEU A 1 -13.42 -22.47 18.15
C LEU A 1 -13.43 -22.56 16.63
N GLU A 2 -14.63 -22.57 16.05
CA GLU A 2 -14.77 -22.45 14.59
C GLU A 2 -14.50 -21.01 14.19
N PHE A 3 -13.34 -20.75 13.60
CA PHE A 3 -13.02 -19.45 13.02
C PHE A 3 -13.75 -19.31 11.68
N ARG A 4 -14.95 -18.74 11.69
CA ARG A 4 -15.72 -18.38 10.49
C ARG A 4 -15.62 -16.88 10.18
N ARG A 5 -14.46 -16.28 10.49
CA ARG A 5 -14.17 -14.85 10.30
C ARG A 5 -12.87 -14.71 9.54
N VAL A 6 -12.89 -14.00 8.41
CA VAL A 6 -11.71 -13.81 7.54
C VAL A 6 -11.53 -12.34 7.21
N LEU A 7 -10.30 -11.87 7.39
CA LEU A 7 -9.80 -10.62 6.84
C LEU A 7 -8.83 -10.94 5.72
N PHE A 8 -9.12 -10.50 4.51
CA PHE A 8 -8.28 -10.68 3.34
C PHE A 8 -7.99 -9.33 2.67
N ARG A 9 -6.89 -9.21 1.93
CA ARG A 9 -6.30 -7.92 1.60
C ARG A 9 -5.58 -7.89 0.25
N SER A 10 -5.88 -6.94 -0.61
CA SER A 10 -4.99 -6.34 -1.64
C SER A 10 -5.74 -5.46 -2.64
N ALA A 11 -5.25 -4.26 -2.96
CA ALA A 11 -5.72 -3.44 -4.07
C ALA A 11 -5.21 -3.90 -5.44
N THR A 12 -4.29 -4.88 -5.50
CA THR A 12 -3.77 -5.43 -6.78
C THR A 12 -4.79 -6.22 -7.59
N VAL A 13 -6.02 -6.39 -7.06
CA VAL A 13 -7.14 -6.99 -7.77
C VAL A 13 -7.77 -6.03 -8.78
N TYR A 14 -7.54 -4.73 -8.63
CA TYR A 14 -7.92 -3.71 -9.61
C TYR A 14 -6.96 -3.72 -10.81
N GLY A 15 -7.46 -3.28 -11.95
CA GLY A 15 -6.69 -3.06 -13.16
C GLY A 15 -6.26 -1.59 -13.31
N ALA A 16 -6.15 -1.16 -14.57
CA ALA A 16 -5.95 0.25 -14.93
C ALA A 16 -7.29 0.98 -14.99
N ASP A 17 -8.00 1.03 -13.87
CA ASP A 17 -9.32 1.64 -13.77
C ASP A 17 -9.22 3.17 -13.65
N PRO A 18 -10.28 3.92 -14.02
CA PRO A 18 -10.36 5.35 -13.75
C PRO A 18 -10.21 5.64 -12.26
N VAL A 19 -9.45 6.67 -11.92
CA VAL A 19 -9.24 7.12 -10.54
C VAL A 19 -10.18 8.27 -10.17
N PRO A 20 -10.63 8.39 -8.91
CA PRO A 20 -10.31 7.51 -7.79
C PRO A 20 -11.02 6.13 -7.88
N ILE A 21 -10.29 5.06 -7.53
CA ILE A 21 -10.81 3.69 -7.55
C ILE A 21 -11.73 3.47 -6.36
N THR A 22 -12.94 3.00 -6.61
CA THR A 22 -13.93 2.65 -5.57
C THR A 22 -14.04 1.13 -5.41
N GLU A 23 -14.75 0.67 -4.38
CA GLU A 23 -15.03 -0.76 -4.20
C GLU A 23 -15.93 -1.35 -5.29
N GLU A 24 -16.65 -0.49 -6.03
CA GLU A 24 -17.51 -0.84 -7.18
C GLU A 24 -16.70 -0.97 -8.48
N SER A 25 -15.45 -0.50 -8.48
CA SER A 25 -14.58 -0.60 -9.67
C SER A 25 -14.36 -2.06 -10.05
N PRO A 26 -14.26 -2.37 -11.36
CA PRO A 26 -14.07 -3.74 -11.83
C PRO A 26 -12.85 -4.41 -11.22
N VAL A 27 -12.95 -5.68 -10.90
CA VAL A 27 -11.83 -6.49 -10.40
C VAL A 27 -11.56 -7.67 -11.32
N GLY A 28 -10.34 -8.15 -11.35
CA GLY A 28 -9.96 -9.32 -12.15
C GLY A 28 -9.67 -9.01 -13.61
N GLN A 29 -9.99 -7.80 -14.08
CA GLN A 29 -9.72 -7.35 -15.45
C GLN A 29 -8.41 -6.57 -15.49
N GLY A 30 -7.61 -6.73 -16.55
CA GLY A 30 -6.36 -5.97 -16.72
C GLY A 30 -5.26 -6.28 -15.69
N ILE A 31 -5.40 -7.32 -14.87
CA ILE A 31 -4.35 -7.74 -13.94
C ILE A 31 -3.15 -8.22 -14.74
N SER A 32 -2.05 -7.50 -14.65
CA SER A 32 -0.84 -7.66 -15.46
C SER A 32 0.20 -8.62 -14.88
N ASN A 33 0.00 -9.12 -13.65
CA ASN A 33 1.01 -9.92 -12.96
C ASN A 33 0.40 -11.11 -12.18
N PRO A 34 1.18 -12.21 -11.99
CA PRO A 34 0.70 -13.39 -11.27
C PRO A 34 0.28 -13.12 -9.82
N TYR A 35 0.96 -12.23 -9.12
CA TYR A 35 0.62 -11.88 -7.73
C TYR A 35 -0.80 -11.30 -7.63
N GLY A 36 -1.12 -10.29 -8.44
CA GLY A 36 -2.48 -9.73 -8.49
C GLY A 36 -3.53 -10.79 -8.86
N ARG A 37 -3.18 -11.71 -9.78
CA ARG A 37 -4.06 -12.81 -10.16
C ARG A 37 -4.36 -13.75 -8.99
N THR A 38 -3.35 -14.12 -8.20
CA THR A 38 -3.59 -14.96 -7.01
C THR A 38 -4.46 -14.25 -5.97
N LYS A 39 -4.29 -12.94 -5.78
CA LYS A 39 -5.15 -12.14 -4.88
C LYS A 39 -6.60 -12.11 -5.34
N TYR A 40 -6.82 -11.92 -6.64
CA TYR A 40 -8.16 -11.99 -7.20
C TYR A 40 -8.81 -13.37 -7.01
N MET A 41 -8.08 -14.46 -7.28
CA MET A 41 -8.59 -15.82 -7.05
C MET A 41 -9.02 -16.04 -5.61
N MET A 42 -8.23 -15.56 -4.64
CA MET A 42 -8.58 -15.66 -3.22
C MET A 42 -9.82 -14.83 -2.86
N GLU A 43 -10.00 -13.64 -3.44
CA GLU A 43 -11.26 -12.86 -3.27
C GLU A 43 -12.46 -13.63 -3.80
N GLN A 44 -12.35 -14.30 -4.96
CA GLN A 44 -13.44 -15.12 -5.50
C GLN A 44 -13.79 -16.27 -4.55
N VAL A 45 -12.81 -17.02 -4.09
CA VAL A 45 -13.02 -18.13 -3.15
C VAL A 45 -13.71 -17.65 -1.88
N LEU A 46 -13.24 -16.56 -1.27
CA LEU A 46 -13.83 -16.01 -0.04
C LEU A 46 -15.25 -15.46 -0.26
N THR A 47 -15.48 -14.84 -1.42
CA THR A 47 -16.79 -14.33 -1.81
C THR A 47 -17.80 -15.49 -1.97
N ASP A 48 -17.38 -16.56 -2.62
CA ASP A 48 -18.24 -17.73 -2.83
C ASP A 48 -18.50 -18.47 -1.51
N LEU A 49 -17.51 -18.53 -0.64
CA LEU A 49 -17.65 -19.09 0.71
C LEU A 49 -18.71 -18.31 1.53
N ALA A 50 -18.63 -16.99 1.56
CA ALA A 50 -19.59 -16.14 2.27
C ALA A 50 -21.02 -16.20 1.66
N LYS A 51 -21.12 -16.50 0.36
CA LYS A 51 -22.43 -16.73 -0.29
C LYS A 51 -23.01 -18.09 0.06
N ALA A 52 -22.18 -19.14 0.08
CA ALA A 52 -22.58 -20.52 0.29
C ALA A 52 -22.99 -20.80 1.75
N ASP A 53 -22.30 -20.21 2.71
CA ASP A 53 -22.53 -20.41 4.14
C ASP A 53 -22.63 -19.06 4.86
N LYS A 54 -23.83 -18.74 5.36
CA LYS A 54 -24.14 -17.46 6.03
C LYS A 54 -23.55 -17.31 7.43
N GLU A 55 -22.96 -18.36 7.97
CA GLU A 55 -22.20 -18.27 9.22
C GLU A 55 -20.80 -17.67 9.02
N TRP A 56 -20.32 -17.58 7.76
CA TRP A 56 -19.09 -16.90 7.45
C TRP A 56 -19.26 -15.38 7.40
N SER A 57 -18.34 -14.69 8.06
CA SER A 57 -18.18 -13.24 7.97
C SER A 57 -16.82 -12.92 7.38
N VAL A 58 -16.81 -12.28 6.21
CA VAL A 58 -15.62 -11.99 5.42
C VAL A 58 -15.51 -10.50 5.19
N ILE A 59 -14.36 -9.91 5.53
CA ILE A 59 -14.05 -8.54 5.16
C ILE A 59 -12.83 -8.54 4.25
N LEU A 60 -13.00 -7.98 3.04
CA LEU A 60 -11.93 -7.79 2.06
C LEU A 60 -11.41 -6.36 2.19
N LEU A 61 -10.18 -6.23 2.68
CA LEU A 61 -9.49 -4.94 2.78
C LEU A 61 -8.58 -4.74 1.57
N ARG A 62 -8.97 -3.89 0.63
CA ARG A 62 -8.17 -3.55 -0.55
C ARG A 62 -7.29 -2.35 -0.22
N TYR A 63 -6.13 -2.60 0.37
CA TYR A 63 -5.21 -1.51 0.69
C TYR A 63 -4.21 -1.23 -0.42
N PHE A 64 -3.85 0.04 -0.53
CA PHE A 64 -2.94 0.55 -1.52
C PHE A 64 -1.49 0.36 -1.08
N ASN A 65 -0.59 1.27 -1.31
CA ASN A 65 0.85 1.07 -1.08
C ASN A 65 1.26 1.37 0.37
N PRO A 66 1.41 0.37 1.27
CA PRO A 66 1.85 0.66 2.63
C PRO A 66 3.30 1.14 2.66
N VAL A 67 3.54 2.19 3.43
CA VAL A 67 4.86 2.77 3.68
C VAL A 67 4.93 3.31 5.11
N GLY A 68 6.10 3.74 5.53
CA GLY A 68 6.28 4.22 6.90
C GLY A 68 6.79 3.13 7.83
N ALA A 69 6.98 3.50 9.07
CA ALA A 69 7.36 2.65 10.18
C ALA A 69 6.64 3.14 11.44
N HIS A 70 6.77 2.45 12.56
CA HIS A 70 6.24 2.95 13.82
C HIS A 70 7.04 4.16 14.30
N GLU A 71 6.37 5.16 14.86
CA GLU A 71 6.99 6.41 15.33
C GLU A 71 8.10 6.21 16.38
N SER A 72 8.09 5.09 17.10
CA SER A 72 9.16 4.73 18.05
C SER A 72 10.51 4.46 17.39
N GLY A 73 10.53 4.11 16.08
CA GLY A 73 11.73 3.64 15.40
C GLY A 73 12.17 2.22 15.76
N GLU A 74 11.33 1.46 16.47
CA GLU A 74 11.62 0.07 16.87
C GLU A 74 11.03 -0.96 15.90
N ILE A 75 9.98 -0.58 15.16
CA ILE A 75 9.28 -1.45 14.22
C ILE A 75 9.30 -0.80 12.85
N GLY A 76 9.83 -1.51 11.84
CA GLY A 76 9.90 -1.05 10.47
C GLY A 76 10.07 -2.20 9.48
N GLU A 77 10.32 -1.89 8.21
CA GLU A 77 10.45 -2.86 7.13
C GLU A 77 11.92 -3.23 6.91
N SER A 78 12.24 -4.52 7.08
CA SER A 78 13.58 -5.09 6.84
C SER A 78 13.49 -6.21 5.78
N PRO A 79 13.47 -5.87 4.48
CA PRO A 79 13.36 -6.86 3.43
C PRO A 79 14.64 -7.69 3.29
N ASN A 80 14.49 -8.99 3.03
CA ASN A 80 15.61 -9.85 2.68
C ASN A 80 16.11 -9.52 1.26
N GLY A 81 17.37 -9.12 1.14
CA GLY A 81 18.00 -8.74 -0.12
C GLY A 81 17.59 -7.34 -0.62
N ILE A 82 17.65 -7.13 -1.94
CA ILE A 82 17.34 -5.83 -2.54
C ILE A 82 15.84 -5.56 -2.46
N PRO A 83 15.42 -4.41 -1.87
CA PRO A 83 14.00 -4.07 -1.75
C PRO A 83 13.30 -3.93 -3.11
N ASN A 84 12.07 -4.43 -3.19
CA ASN A 84 11.20 -4.24 -4.36
C ASN A 84 10.26 -3.03 -4.22
N ASN A 85 9.99 -2.59 -2.98
CA ASN A 85 9.13 -1.45 -2.68
C ASN A 85 9.93 -0.15 -2.68
N LEU A 86 9.27 0.96 -3.05
CA LEU A 86 9.92 2.27 -3.25
C LEU A 86 10.56 2.80 -1.95
N MET A 87 9.81 2.87 -0.84
CA MET A 87 10.30 3.49 0.39
C MET A 87 11.49 2.72 1.01
N PRO A 88 11.45 1.39 1.17
CA PRO A 88 12.61 0.64 1.62
C PRO A 88 13.83 0.79 0.70
N TYR A 89 13.62 0.92 -0.62
CA TYR A 89 14.72 1.17 -1.55
C TYR A 89 15.33 2.56 -1.31
N ILE A 90 14.51 3.60 -1.14
CA ILE A 90 14.93 4.97 -0.82
C ILE A 90 15.75 4.99 0.48
N THR A 91 15.27 4.33 1.54
CA THR A 91 15.96 4.30 2.83
C THR A 91 17.29 3.55 2.76
N GLN A 92 17.38 2.47 1.97
CA GLN A 92 18.66 1.77 1.71
C GLN A 92 19.66 2.63 0.92
N VAL A 93 19.18 3.47 -0.01
CA VAL A 93 20.03 4.48 -0.66
C VAL A 93 20.48 5.54 0.34
N ALA A 94 19.57 6.01 1.20
CA ALA A 94 19.85 7.04 2.20
C ALA A 94 20.92 6.63 3.22
N VAL A 95 20.94 5.36 3.65
CA VAL A 95 22.00 4.84 4.56
C VAL A 95 23.26 4.39 3.83
N GLY A 96 23.29 4.46 2.48
CA GLY A 96 24.47 4.15 1.66
C GLY A 96 24.64 2.68 1.30
N ASN A 97 23.67 1.81 1.62
CA ASN A 97 23.71 0.40 1.25
C ASN A 97 23.46 0.16 -0.25
N LEU A 98 22.71 1.08 -0.89
CA LEU A 98 22.49 1.11 -2.32
C LEU A 98 23.01 2.44 -2.92
N LYS A 99 23.54 2.37 -4.13
CA LYS A 99 24.19 3.52 -4.78
C LYS A 99 23.20 4.61 -5.18
N GLU A 100 22.08 4.22 -5.78
CA GLU A 100 21.10 5.13 -6.39
C GLU A 100 19.76 4.47 -6.57
N LEU A 101 18.68 5.26 -6.60
CA LEU A 101 17.32 4.80 -6.87
C LEU A 101 17.09 4.65 -8.38
N GLY A 102 16.55 3.53 -8.83
CA GLY A 102 16.02 3.40 -10.19
C GLY A 102 14.57 3.89 -10.26
N VAL A 103 14.31 4.94 -11.04
CA VAL A 103 12.97 5.46 -11.35
C VAL A 103 12.51 4.88 -12.68
N PHE A 104 11.47 4.04 -12.66
CA PHE A 104 11.04 3.30 -13.83
C PHE A 104 9.99 4.06 -14.64
N GLY A 105 10.42 4.65 -15.76
CA GLY A 105 9.62 5.52 -16.64
C GLY A 105 9.57 6.95 -16.15
N ASN A 106 9.64 7.89 -17.11
CA ASN A 106 9.45 9.32 -16.91
C ASN A 106 8.57 9.93 -18.02
N ASP A 107 7.80 9.09 -18.67
CA ASP A 107 6.98 9.39 -19.82
C ASP A 107 5.50 8.97 -19.65
N TYR A 108 5.08 8.70 -18.39
CA TYR A 108 3.68 8.50 -18.06
C TYR A 108 2.89 9.81 -18.18
N ASP A 109 1.60 9.69 -18.47
CA ASP A 109 0.66 10.82 -18.44
C ASP A 109 0.35 11.19 -16.98
N THR A 110 1.32 11.86 -16.34
CA THR A 110 1.31 12.30 -14.95
C THR A 110 2.09 13.63 -14.86
N PRO A 111 1.93 14.42 -13.79
CA PRO A 111 2.52 15.75 -13.68
C PRO A 111 4.05 15.83 -13.88
N ASP A 112 4.80 14.78 -13.48
CA ASP A 112 6.25 14.71 -13.60
C ASP A 112 6.74 13.54 -14.45
N GLY A 113 5.80 12.86 -15.12
CA GLY A 113 6.08 11.72 -16.00
C GLY A 113 6.34 10.41 -15.25
N THR A 114 6.37 10.38 -13.91
CA THR A 114 6.59 9.16 -13.14
C THR A 114 5.29 8.57 -12.60
N GLY A 115 5.28 7.28 -12.28
CA GLY A 115 4.07 6.59 -11.83
C GLY A 115 3.52 7.15 -10.52
N VAL A 116 2.20 7.33 -10.43
CA VAL A 116 1.48 7.87 -9.27
C VAL A 116 0.77 6.75 -8.50
N ARG A 117 0.97 6.71 -7.18
CA ARG A 117 0.37 5.72 -6.28
C ARG A 117 -0.21 6.38 -5.04
N ASP A 118 -1.22 5.73 -4.45
CA ASP A 118 -1.72 6.04 -3.12
C ASP A 118 -0.84 5.34 -2.08
N TYR A 119 -0.10 6.13 -1.32
CA TYR A 119 0.72 5.62 -0.22
C TYR A 119 -0.04 5.80 1.09
N ILE A 120 -0.10 4.74 1.89
CA ILE A 120 -0.76 4.72 3.19
C ILE A 120 0.26 4.41 4.28
N HIS A 121 0.20 5.15 5.38
CA HIS A 121 1.08 4.88 6.52
C HIS A 121 0.74 3.52 7.15
N VAL A 122 1.76 2.72 7.44
CA VAL A 122 1.58 1.35 7.96
C VAL A 122 0.79 1.32 9.28
N VAL A 123 0.91 2.35 10.13
CA VAL A 123 0.14 2.47 11.38
C VAL A 123 -1.33 2.73 11.09
N ASP A 124 -1.66 3.57 10.11
CA ASP A 124 -3.06 3.80 9.70
C ASP A 124 -3.66 2.54 9.10
N LEU A 125 -2.89 1.81 8.31
CA LEU A 125 -3.29 0.51 7.80
C LEU A 125 -3.58 -0.48 8.94
N ALA A 126 -2.72 -0.56 9.95
CA ALA A 126 -2.93 -1.39 11.13
C ALA A 126 -4.20 -0.99 11.89
N LYS A 127 -4.44 0.33 12.10
CA LYS A 127 -5.71 0.85 12.67
C LYS A 127 -6.91 0.42 11.84
N GLY A 128 -6.81 0.44 10.51
CA GLY A 128 -7.86 -0.05 9.59
C GLY A 128 -8.19 -1.52 9.81
N HIS A 129 -7.19 -2.37 10.01
CA HIS A 129 -7.40 -3.77 10.36
C HIS A 129 -8.12 -3.93 11.71
N VAL A 130 -7.75 -3.17 12.73
CA VAL A 130 -8.41 -3.20 14.04
C VAL A 130 -9.87 -2.76 13.93
N LYS A 131 -10.18 -1.73 13.13
CA LYS A 131 -11.56 -1.31 12.85
C LYS A 131 -12.36 -2.39 12.12
N ALA A 132 -11.75 -3.05 11.15
CA ALA A 132 -12.38 -4.17 10.44
C ALA A 132 -12.66 -5.38 11.36
N LEU A 133 -11.75 -5.67 12.33
CA LEU A 133 -12.01 -6.71 13.34
C LEU A 133 -13.24 -6.40 14.20
N LYS A 134 -13.45 -5.14 14.55
CA LYS A 134 -14.68 -4.72 15.26
C LYS A 134 -15.91 -4.87 14.36
N LYS A 135 -15.80 -4.49 13.09
CA LYS A 135 -16.90 -4.63 12.13
C LYS A 135 -17.30 -6.07 11.87
N ILE A 136 -16.34 -7.00 11.89
CA ILE A 136 -16.62 -8.42 11.64
C ILE A 136 -17.47 -9.05 12.77
N GLU A 137 -17.46 -8.45 13.97
CA GLU A 137 -18.30 -8.89 15.11
C GLU A 137 -19.79 -8.65 14.86
N GLU A 138 -20.13 -7.70 13.98
CA GLU A 138 -21.51 -7.44 13.55
C GLU A 138 -22.04 -8.49 12.57
N ASN A 139 -21.22 -9.46 12.17
CA ASN A 139 -21.52 -10.50 11.19
C ASN A 139 -22.02 -9.95 9.84
N PRO A 140 -21.26 -9.09 9.14
CA PRO A 140 -21.72 -8.43 7.93
C PRO A 140 -21.87 -9.37 6.71
N GLY A 141 -21.54 -10.66 6.83
CA GLY A 141 -21.44 -11.60 5.73
C GLY A 141 -20.21 -11.26 4.88
N LEU A 142 -20.39 -10.60 3.74
CA LEU A 142 -19.30 -10.10 2.90
C LEU A 142 -19.30 -8.57 2.91
N ALA A 143 -18.18 -7.98 3.32
CA ALA A 143 -17.94 -6.54 3.21
C ALA A 143 -16.60 -6.26 2.55
N ILE A 144 -16.50 -5.17 1.77
CA ILE A 144 -15.30 -4.78 1.03
C ILE A 144 -15.00 -3.32 1.33
N TYR A 145 -13.74 -3.00 1.63
CA TYR A 145 -13.29 -1.64 1.93
C TYR A 145 -11.95 -1.33 1.28
N ASN A 146 -11.85 -0.19 0.61
CA ASN A 146 -10.58 0.39 0.22
C ASN A 146 -9.91 1.06 1.43
N LEU A 147 -8.62 0.81 1.63
CA LEU A 147 -7.80 1.49 2.61
C LEU A 147 -6.65 2.21 1.91
N GLY A 148 -6.76 3.51 1.84
CA GLY A 148 -5.81 4.44 1.24
C GLY A 148 -6.03 5.84 1.77
N THR A 149 -5.24 6.79 1.30
CA THR A 149 -5.36 8.20 1.66
C THR A 149 -6.29 8.98 0.72
N GLY A 150 -6.60 8.41 -0.44
CA GLY A 150 -7.30 9.10 -1.52
C GLY A 150 -6.43 10.12 -2.25
N LYS A 151 -5.12 10.13 -1.99
CA LYS A 151 -4.15 11.03 -2.61
C LYS A 151 -3.10 10.24 -3.38
N GLY A 152 -2.85 10.65 -4.62
CA GLY A 152 -1.78 10.10 -5.42
C GLY A 152 -0.49 10.92 -5.25
N TYR A 153 0.64 10.24 -5.05
CA TYR A 153 1.97 10.81 -5.10
C TYR A 153 2.80 10.12 -6.17
N SER A 154 3.53 10.90 -6.95
CA SER A 154 4.47 10.36 -7.93
C SER A 154 5.74 9.79 -7.26
N VAL A 155 6.52 9.02 -8.00
CA VAL A 155 7.81 8.53 -7.48
C VAL A 155 8.73 9.70 -7.11
N LEU A 156 8.77 10.76 -7.95
CA LEU A 156 9.60 11.93 -7.65
C LEU A 156 9.03 12.81 -6.53
N ASP A 157 7.69 12.80 -6.32
CA ASP A 157 7.11 13.45 -5.14
C ASP A 157 7.57 12.76 -3.86
N ILE A 158 7.61 11.41 -3.84
CA ILE A 158 8.13 10.66 -2.68
C ILE A 158 9.59 11.01 -2.42
N VAL A 159 10.44 11.05 -3.47
CA VAL A 159 11.85 11.43 -3.32
C VAL A 159 12.00 12.84 -2.73
N LYS A 160 11.27 13.82 -3.30
CA LYS A 160 11.32 15.22 -2.83
C LYS A 160 10.86 15.35 -1.37
N ASN A 161 9.75 14.67 -1.01
CA ASN A 161 9.22 14.70 0.35
C ASN A 161 10.18 14.02 1.34
N PHE A 162 10.81 12.91 0.94
CA PHE A 162 11.82 12.25 1.76
C PHE A 162 13.03 13.16 2.00
N GLU A 163 13.57 13.77 0.94
CA GLU A 163 14.68 14.73 1.06
C GLU A 163 14.33 15.94 1.94
N ALA A 164 13.11 16.46 1.80
CA ALA A 164 12.62 17.59 2.62
C ALA A 164 12.45 17.22 4.09
N ALA A 165 11.94 16.01 4.38
CA ALA A 165 11.68 15.54 5.74
C ALA A 165 12.97 15.14 6.48
N THR A 166 13.97 14.61 5.76
CA THR A 166 15.16 13.99 6.38
C THR A 166 16.44 14.79 6.20
N GLY A 167 16.49 15.69 5.22
CA GLY A 167 17.70 16.40 4.81
C GLY A 167 18.70 15.54 3.99
N VAL A 168 18.37 14.27 3.75
CA VAL A 168 19.25 13.33 3.02
C VAL A 168 18.92 13.33 1.54
N LYS A 169 19.93 13.54 0.69
CA LYS A 169 19.79 13.51 -0.77
C LYS A 169 19.72 12.09 -1.30
N ILE A 170 18.80 11.87 -2.25
CA ILE A 170 18.57 10.57 -2.88
C ILE A 170 18.98 10.65 -4.35
N PRO A 171 20.19 10.18 -4.71
CA PRO A 171 20.56 10.06 -6.10
C PRO A 171 19.66 9.05 -6.82
N TYR A 172 19.21 9.40 -8.03
CA TYR A 172 18.40 8.51 -8.84
C TYR A 172 18.76 8.55 -10.31
N VAL A 173 18.39 7.48 -11.02
CA VAL A 173 18.51 7.35 -12.48
C VAL A 173 17.18 6.92 -13.07
N ILE A 174 16.84 7.49 -14.23
CA ILE A 174 15.66 7.08 -14.98
C ILE A 174 15.99 5.76 -15.70
N LYS A 175 15.07 4.79 -15.55
CA LYS A 175 15.12 3.49 -16.23
C LYS A 175 13.88 3.32 -17.12
N PRO A 176 13.91 2.42 -18.11
CA PRO A 176 12.72 2.07 -18.90
C PRO A 176 11.55 1.64 -18.00
N ARG A 177 10.31 1.84 -18.46
CA ARG A 177 9.11 1.37 -17.77
C ARG A 177 9.18 -0.13 -17.48
N ARG A 178 8.67 -0.55 -16.33
CA ARG A 178 8.46 -1.97 -16.06
C ARG A 178 7.19 -2.45 -16.77
N ALA A 179 7.22 -3.68 -17.26
CA ALA A 179 6.03 -4.28 -17.86
C ALA A 179 4.90 -4.37 -16.82
N GLY A 180 3.70 -3.92 -17.20
CA GLY A 180 2.52 -3.97 -16.36
C GLY A 180 2.36 -2.83 -15.36
N ASP A 181 3.29 -1.85 -15.30
CA ASP A 181 3.08 -0.65 -14.50
C ASP A 181 2.03 0.27 -15.15
N ILE A 182 1.11 0.78 -14.33
CA ILE A 182 0.07 1.74 -14.72
C ILE A 182 0.49 3.15 -14.31
N ALA A 183 0.01 4.17 -15.05
CA ALA A 183 0.36 5.57 -14.80
C ALA A 183 -0.08 6.05 -13.41
N THR A 184 -1.36 5.85 -13.07
CA THR A 184 -1.96 6.40 -11.85
C THR A 184 -2.85 5.37 -11.16
N CYS A 185 -2.72 5.25 -9.82
CA CYS A 185 -3.54 4.37 -9.00
C CYS A 185 -3.70 4.97 -7.59
N TYR A 186 -4.91 5.45 -7.27
CA TYR A 186 -5.32 5.89 -5.92
C TYR A 186 -6.81 5.66 -5.73
N CYS A 187 -7.24 5.53 -4.46
CA CYS A 187 -8.60 5.14 -4.14
C CYS A 187 -9.51 6.28 -3.67
N ASP A 188 -10.80 5.96 -3.61
CA ASP A 188 -11.76 6.58 -2.70
C ASP A 188 -11.91 5.70 -1.46
N ALA A 189 -11.55 6.19 -0.29
CA ALA A 189 -11.69 5.49 1.00
C ALA A 189 -12.94 5.94 1.79
N SER A 190 -13.86 6.67 1.18
CA SER A 190 -15.03 7.24 1.84
C SER A 190 -15.96 6.18 2.46
N LYS A 191 -16.02 4.98 1.88
CA LYS A 191 -16.78 3.87 2.44
C LYS A 191 -16.20 3.40 3.77
N ALA A 192 -14.87 3.24 3.87
CA ALA A 192 -14.20 2.91 5.12
C ALA A 192 -14.44 3.99 6.19
N ALA A 193 -14.43 5.26 5.81
CA ALA A 193 -14.74 6.37 6.71
C ALA A 193 -16.17 6.27 7.28
N ARG A 194 -17.16 6.03 6.42
CA ARG A 194 -18.57 5.95 6.85
C ARG A 194 -18.89 4.70 7.68
N GLU A 195 -18.38 3.55 7.26
CA GLU A 195 -18.83 2.25 7.79
C GLU A 195 -17.90 1.66 8.86
N LEU A 196 -16.60 1.98 8.83
CA LEU A 196 -15.63 1.56 9.83
C LEU A 196 -15.28 2.68 10.83
N GLY A 197 -15.65 3.93 10.53
CA GLY A 197 -15.16 5.09 11.28
C GLY A 197 -13.62 5.17 11.22
N TRP A 198 -13.05 4.90 10.03
CA TRP A 198 -11.62 4.90 9.79
C TRP A 198 -11.23 5.86 8.66
N THR A 199 -10.20 6.64 8.90
CA THR A 199 -9.53 7.49 7.92
C THR A 199 -8.03 7.40 8.11
N ALA A 200 -7.25 7.59 7.04
CA ALA A 200 -5.80 7.76 7.16
C ALA A 200 -5.51 9.13 7.80
N GLU A 201 -4.68 9.12 8.83
CA GLU A 201 -4.34 10.31 9.64
C GLU A 201 -2.94 10.83 9.35
N ASN A 202 -2.00 9.92 8.98
CA ASN A 202 -0.61 10.25 8.71
C ASN A 202 -0.41 10.60 7.23
N GLY A 203 0.27 11.72 6.98
CA GLY A 203 0.60 12.19 5.65
C GLY A 203 1.94 11.67 5.13
N ILE A 204 2.34 12.15 3.95
CA ILE A 204 3.58 11.75 3.30
C ILE A 204 4.82 12.15 4.12
N ARG A 205 4.74 13.22 4.91
CA ARG A 205 5.82 13.67 5.76
C ARG A 205 6.10 12.65 6.86
N GLU A 206 5.07 12.25 7.60
CA GLU A 206 5.16 11.23 8.66
C GLU A 206 5.65 9.89 8.08
N MET A 207 5.16 9.50 6.91
CA MET A 207 5.62 8.31 6.21
C MET A 207 7.13 8.34 5.94
N CYS A 208 7.68 9.49 5.53
CA CYS A 208 9.11 9.66 5.26
C CYS A 208 9.92 9.71 6.56
N GLU A 209 9.49 10.53 7.54
CA GLU A 209 10.19 10.71 8.81
C GLU A 209 10.28 9.41 9.60
N ASP A 210 9.18 8.65 9.68
CA ASP A 210 9.14 7.39 10.43
C ASP A 210 9.93 6.28 9.73
N SER A 211 9.84 6.18 8.39
CA SER A 211 10.68 5.25 7.64
C SER A 211 12.18 5.53 7.84
N TRP A 212 12.56 6.81 7.83
CA TRP A 212 13.94 7.22 8.03
C TRP A 212 14.40 6.97 9.46
N ARG A 213 13.58 7.31 10.46
CA ARG A 213 13.89 7.07 11.88
C ARG A 213 14.19 5.59 12.12
N TRP A 214 13.35 4.70 11.59
CA TRP A 214 13.61 3.27 11.73
C TRP A 214 14.90 2.84 11.01
N GLN A 215 15.06 3.19 9.75
CA GLN A 215 16.21 2.76 8.96
C GLN A 215 17.54 3.34 9.48
N SER A 216 17.55 4.60 9.92
CA SER A 216 18.77 5.21 10.47
C SER A 216 19.20 4.58 11.80
N ASN A 217 18.22 4.12 12.61
CA ASN A 217 18.48 3.38 13.85
C ASN A 217 18.87 1.92 13.59
N ASN A 218 18.48 1.37 12.43
CA ASN A 218 18.68 -0.02 12.05
C ASN A 218 19.28 -0.11 10.62
N PRO A 219 20.52 0.37 10.40
CA PRO A 219 21.09 0.45 9.05
C PRO A 219 21.23 -0.90 8.37
N ASN A 220 21.40 -1.98 9.15
CA ASN A 220 21.50 -3.36 8.68
C ASN A 220 20.21 -4.17 8.90
N GLY A 221 19.09 -3.53 9.24
CA GLY A 221 17.84 -4.21 9.59
C GLY A 221 17.83 -4.75 11.02
N TYR A 222 16.99 -5.77 11.28
CA TYR A 222 16.84 -6.36 12.61
C TYR A 222 18.04 -7.21 13.07
N GLU A 223 18.94 -7.57 12.15
CA GLU A 223 20.09 -8.46 12.42
C GLU A 223 21.40 -7.67 12.63
N GLY A 224 21.30 -6.33 12.73
CA GLY A 224 22.46 -5.43 12.83
C GLY A 224 23.02 -5.22 14.23
#